data_3496aef3b6aa07885d92d8c8e4a7c1fe
#
_entry.id   3496aef3b6aa07885d92d8c8e4a7c1fe
#
_cell.length_a   1.000
_cell.length_b   1.000
_cell.length_c   1.000
_cell.angle_alpha   90.00
_cell.angle_beta   90.00
_cell.angle_gamma   90.00
#
_symmetry.space_group_name_H-M   'P 1'
#
loop_
_entity.id
_entity.type
_entity.pdbx_description
1 polymer ?
#
loop_
_entity_poly.entity_id
_entity_poly.type
_entity_poly.pdbx_seq_one_letter_code
_entity_poly.pdbx_strand_id
1 'polypeptide(L)'
;GLVGSEMCIRDRARPQLILDSSYFVPWLFPCKIRTFAPVRYTERPIVAAAKLREGKFVILVNGSPSALILPTLFCENFECLDDYAGTAYFASFLRVLKYISFYLSIFLPGVFVCWAVYLPELLPPQLLFKIEAAEQATPLPLFGEMLLVILMLEIIREAGLRMPQTLGHSVSLIAALIIGYAAIAAGLMSTPVILTAAAASIAVFVTPSLYEVATVLRLVVLLAAGVAGPVGLAACALGVLFGLTRVSALGVPYLRDVIFPEVPLSPDGVTRRSYPKLSRRPFTIWQKRGG
;
A
#
# COMPACT_ATOMS: atom_id res chain seq x y z
N GLY A 1 -10.01 31.05 -4.71
CA GLY A 1 -8.97 30.06 -4.90
C GLY A 1 -9.34 28.82 -5.73
N LEU A 2 -10.61 28.39 -5.70
CA LEU A 2 -11.06 27.19 -6.42
C LEU A 2 -11.16 27.41 -7.93
N VAL A 3 -11.62 28.57 -8.36
CA VAL A 3 -11.80 28.92 -9.78
C VAL A 3 -10.47 28.87 -10.56
N GLY A 4 -9.35 29.24 -9.95
CA GLY A 4 -8.04 29.18 -10.59
C GLY A 4 -7.51 27.77 -10.82
N SER A 5 -7.78 26.82 -9.93
CA SER A 5 -7.33 25.44 -10.08
C SER A 5 -8.16 24.67 -11.13
N GLU A 6 -9.47 24.93 -11.20
CA GLU A 6 -10.35 24.34 -12.23
C GLU A 6 -10.01 24.85 -13.62
N MET A 7 -9.72 26.15 -13.77
CA MET A 7 -9.24 26.72 -15.03
C MET A 7 -7.91 26.10 -15.48
N CYS A 8 -6.96 25.95 -14.56
CA CYS A 8 -5.66 25.31 -14.90
C CYS A 8 -5.80 23.85 -15.34
N ILE A 9 -6.75 23.11 -14.78
CA ILE A 9 -7.05 21.73 -15.19
C ILE A 9 -7.70 21.72 -16.56
N ARG A 10 -8.69 22.57 -16.80
CA ARG A 10 -9.41 22.69 -18.07
C ARG A 10 -8.49 23.11 -19.22
N ASP A 11 -7.62 24.08 -19.00
CA ASP A 11 -6.72 24.60 -20.04
C ASP A 11 -5.59 23.62 -20.40
N ARG A 12 -5.21 22.74 -19.49
CA ARG A 12 -4.19 21.70 -19.72
C ARG A 12 -4.78 20.38 -20.21
N ALA A 13 -5.99 20.06 -19.82
CA ALA A 13 -6.70 18.88 -20.30
C ALA A 13 -7.12 19.11 -21.75
N ARG A 14 -6.35 18.61 -22.71
CA ARG A 14 -6.84 18.52 -24.09
C ARG A 14 -8.11 17.67 -24.09
N PRO A 15 -9.12 18.01 -24.93
CA PRO A 15 -10.39 17.27 -25.00
C PRO A 15 -10.21 15.92 -25.71
N GLN A 16 -9.35 15.07 -25.17
CA GLN A 16 -9.30 13.66 -25.48
C GLN A 16 -10.31 12.95 -24.57
N LEU A 17 -10.82 11.85 -25.03
CA LEU A 17 -11.86 11.08 -24.34
C LEU A 17 -11.45 10.79 -22.90
N ILE A 18 -12.11 11.43 -21.93
CA ILE A 18 -11.89 11.17 -20.51
C ILE A 18 -12.70 9.93 -20.14
N LEU A 19 -12.01 8.80 -20.02
CA LEU A 19 -12.64 7.50 -19.76
C LEU A 19 -12.85 7.24 -18.27
N ASP A 20 -11.97 7.78 -17.41
CA ASP A 20 -11.99 7.49 -15.98
C ASP A 20 -11.53 8.70 -15.14
N SER A 21 -11.89 8.70 -13.87
CA SER A 21 -11.48 9.70 -12.88
C SER A 21 -9.95 9.72 -12.65
N SER A 22 -9.25 8.61 -12.86
CA SER A 22 -7.79 8.48 -12.78
C SER A 22 -7.03 9.36 -13.77
N TYR A 23 -7.66 9.75 -14.89
CA TYR A 23 -7.07 10.64 -15.90
C TYR A 23 -6.61 11.98 -15.33
N PHE A 24 -7.27 12.48 -14.28
CA PHE A 24 -6.93 13.78 -13.68
C PHE A 24 -5.71 13.74 -12.77
N VAL A 25 -5.29 12.58 -12.28
CA VAL A 25 -4.19 12.46 -11.31
C VAL A 25 -2.85 13.00 -11.83
N PRO A 26 -2.40 12.68 -13.06
CA PRO A 26 -1.16 13.25 -13.62
C PRO A 26 -1.21 14.77 -13.81
N TRP A 27 -2.41 15.34 -14.04
CA TRP A 27 -2.61 16.77 -14.23
C TRP A 27 -2.65 17.53 -12.91
N LEU A 28 -3.27 16.92 -11.89
CA LEU A 28 -3.32 17.48 -10.54
C LEU A 28 -1.95 17.47 -9.87
N PHE A 29 -1.15 16.46 -10.20
CA PHE A 29 0.12 16.20 -9.57
C PHE A 29 1.23 15.94 -10.61
N PRO A 30 1.79 16.99 -11.24
CA PRO A 30 2.73 16.86 -12.35
C PRO A 30 4.15 16.42 -11.93
N CYS A 31 4.30 15.48 -11.03
CA CYS A 31 5.60 14.93 -10.64
C CYS A 31 5.88 13.62 -11.37
N LYS A 32 7.05 13.52 -12.03
CA LYS A 32 7.41 12.36 -12.88
C LYS A 32 7.59 11.05 -12.11
N ILE A 33 7.96 11.11 -10.83
CA ILE A 33 8.18 9.94 -9.99
C ILE A 33 7.40 10.17 -8.69
N ARG A 34 6.19 9.65 -8.61
CA ARG A 34 5.39 9.66 -7.37
C ARG A 34 5.18 8.24 -6.91
N THR A 35 5.86 7.91 -5.84
CA THR A 35 5.63 6.64 -5.13
C THR A 35 4.27 6.66 -4.41
N PHE A 36 3.87 7.80 -3.85
CA PHE A 36 2.59 7.95 -3.14
C PHE A 36 1.75 9.04 -3.80
N ALA A 37 0.51 8.70 -4.16
CA ALA A 37 -0.47 9.66 -4.65
C ALA A 37 -1.45 10.02 -3.53
N PRO A 38 -1.63 11.33 -3.21
CA PRO A 38 -2.54 11.77 -2.16
C PRO A 38 -3.98 11.84 -2.66
N VAL A 39 -4.43 10.76 -3.30
CA VAL A 39 -5.76 10.58 -3.88
C VAL A 39 -6.34 9.24 -3.45
N ARG A 40 -7.66 9.16 -3.38
CA ARG A 40 -8.38 7.93 -3.08
C ARG A 40 -9.53 7.77 -4.05
N TYR A 41 -9.76 6.54 -4.48
CA TYR A 41 -10.90 6.17 -5.30
C TYR A 41 -11.97 5.52 -4.43
N THR A 42 -13.23 5.79 -4.75
CA THR A 42 -14.36 5.14 -4.10
C THR A 42 -15.52 4.95 -5.07
N GLU A 43 -16.14 3.79 -5.01
CA GLU A 43 -17.38 3.48 -5.73
C GLU A 43 -18.61 3.67 -4.82
N ARG A 44 -18.39 3.90 -3.53
CA ARG A 44 -19.46 4.03 -2.53
C ARG A 44 -19.86 5.51 -2.39
N PRO A 45 -21.10 5.91 -2.79
CA PRO A 45 -21.54 7.32 -2.74
C PRO A 45 -21.58 7.85 -1.31
N ILE A 46 -21.85 7.00 -0.31
CA ILE A 46 -21.87 7.40 1.09
C ILE A 46 -20.47 7.86 1.58
N VAL A 47 -19.40 7.21 1.09
CA VAL A 47 -18.01 7.60 1.41
C VAL A 47 -17.69 8.95 0.77
N ALA A 48 -18.06 9.14 -0.50
CA ALA A 48 -17.88 10.41 -1.21
C ALA A 48 -18.61 11.56 -0.51
N ALA A 49 -19.88 11.34 -0.11
CA ALA A 49 -20.67 12.33 0.62
C ALA A 49 -20.08 12.68 2.00
N ALA A 50 -19.58 11.67 2.74
CA ALA A 50 -18.91 11.90 4.02
C ALA A 50 -17.66 12.74 3.86
N LYS A 51 -16.84 12.45 2.83
CA LYS A 51 -15.59 13.18 2.57
C LYS A 51 -15.85 14.62 2.04
N LEU A 52 -16.93 14.84 1.30
CA LEU A 52 -17.41 16.19 0.96
C LEU A 52 -17.75 17.01 2.21
N ARG A 53 -18.41 16.40 3.19
CA ARG A 53 -18.72 17.07 4.48
C ARG A 53 -17.48 17.40 5.30
N GLU A 54 -16.40 16.67 5.12
CA GLU A 54 -15.08 16.98 5.69
C GLU A 54 -14.37 18.12 4.94
N GLY A 55 -14.96 18.69 3.89
CA GLY A 55 -14.38 19.77 3.08
C GLY A 55 -13.38 19.28 2.03
N LYS A 56 -13.42 18.01 1.64
CA LYS A 56 -12.58 17.48 0.56
C LYS A 56 -13.23 17.68 -0.79
N PHE A 57 -12.39 17.67 -1.82
CA PHE A 57 -12.87 17.70 -3.21
C PHE A 57 -13.19 16.27 -3.68
N VAL A 58 -14.31 16.14 -4.36
CA VAL A 58 -14.72 14.90 -5.00
C VAL A 58 -14.91 15.18 -6.48
N ILE A 59 -14.17 14.48 -7.34
CA ILE A 59 -14.27 14.57 -8.79
C ILE A 59 -15.08 13.38 -9.27
N LEU A 60 -16.17 13.66 -9.95
CA LEU A 60 -17.04 12.68 -10.60
C LEU A 60 -16.91 12.83 -12.11
N VAL A 61 -16.71 11.73 -12.79
CA VAL A 61 -16.64 11.68 -14.25
C VAL A 61 -17.82 10.87 -14.77
N ASN A 62 -18.54 11.43 -15.71
CA ASN A 62 -19.66 10.71 -16.31
C ASN A 62 -19.14 9.47 -17.06
N GLY A 63 -19.70 8.30 -16.75
CA GLY A 63 -19.27 7.01 -17.29
C GLY A 63 -18.19 6.28 -16.46
N SER A 64 -17.57 6.93 -15.47
CA SER A 64 -16.65 6.25 -14.52
C SER A 64 -17.42 5.74 -13.30
N PRO A 65 -17.21 4.49 -12.88
CA PRO A 65 -17.82 3.93 -11.67
C PRO A 65 -17.22 4.49 -10.39
N SER A 66 -16.01 5.06 -10.47
CA SER A 66 -15.25 5.54 -9.30
C SER A 66 -15.22 7.06 -9.20
N ALA A 67 -15.41 7.57 -7.97
CA ALA A 67 -15.19 8.96 -7.60
C ALA A 67 -13.76 9.14 -7.09
N LEU A 68 -13.09 10.23 -7.52
CA LEU A 68 -11.76 10.60 -7.04
C LEU A 68 -11.89 11.59 -5.87
N ILE A 69 -11.28 11.27 -4.73
CA ILE A 69 -11.28 12.09 -3.53
C ILE A 69 -9.89 12.67 -3.30
N LEU A 70 -9.80 13.97 -3.05
CA LEU A 70 -8.55 14.68 -2.74
C LEU A 70 -8.81 15.90 -1.82
N PRO A 71 -7.81 16.31 -1.01
CA PRO A 71 -6.59 15.60 -0.67
C PRO A 71 -6.87 14.43 0.25
N THR A 72 -6.12 13.32 0.08
CA THR A 72 -6.18 12.17 0.97
C THR A 72 -4.95 12.17 1.85
N LEU A 73 -5.10 11.90 3.15
CA LEU A 73 -4.01 11.75 4.11
C LEU A 73 -3.53 10.29 4.14
N PHE A 74 -2.28 10.08 4.55
CA PHE A 74 -1.73 8.72 4.65
C PHE A 74 -2.56 7.81 5.55
N CYS A 75 -2.96 8.31 6.73
CA CYS A 75 -3.77 7.56 7.70
C CYS A 75 -5.12 7.10 7.12
N GLU A 76 -5.71 7.88 6.23
CA GLU A 76 -7.02 7.56 5.66
C GLU A 76 -7.02 6.32 4.75
N ASN A 77 -5.86 5.93 4.22
CA ASN A 77 -5.76 4.68 3.45
C ASN A 77 -6.00 3.43 4.30
N PHE A 78 -5.84 3.54 5.62
CA PHE A 78 -6.09 2.46 6.58
C PHE A 78 -7.48 2.53 7.20
N GLU A 79 -8.25 3.59 6.93
CA GLU A 79 -9.63 3.76 7.37
C GLU A 79 -10.60 3.04 6.44
N CYS A 80 -11.50 2.26 7.02
CA CYS A 80 -12.62 1.63 6.33
C CYS A 80 -13.94 2.13 6.93
N LEU A 81 -15.00 2.16 6.11
CA LEU A 81 -16.33 2.51 6.59
C LEU A 81 -16.81 1.53 7.67
N ASP A 82 -16.44 0.27 7.52
CA ASP A 82 -16.82 -0.81 8.43
C ASP A 82 -16.19 -0.65 9.83
N ASP A 83 -15.09 0.09 9.95
CA ASP A 83 -14.47 0.41 11.24
C ASP A 83 -15.42 1.21 12.14
N TYR A 84 -16.42 1.90 11.55
CA TYR A 84 -17.39 2.71 12.28
C TYR A 84 -18.66 1.94 12.68
N ALA A 85 -18.88 0.76 12.14
CA ALA A 85 -20.00 -0.12 12.51
C ALA A 85 -19.75 -0.88 13.82
N GLY A 86 -18.47 -1.15 14.15
CA GLY A 86 -18.08 -1.93 15.33
C GLY A 86 -17.69 -1.09 16.54
N THR A 87 -17.18 -1.79 17.58
CA THR A 87 -16.64 -1.16 18.79
C THR A 87 -15.32 -0.43 18.51
N ALA A 88 -15.08 0.69 19.20
CA ALA A 88 -13.92 1.54 18.94
C ALA A 88 -12.57 0.85 19.18
N TYR A 89 -12.47 -0.01 20.19
CA TYR A 89 -11.23 -0.72 20.50
C TYR A 89 -10.90 -1.78 19.45
N PHE A 90 -11.91 -2.51 18.96
CA PHE A 90 -11.72 -3.52 17.92
C PHE A 90 -11.33 -2.88 16.59
N ALA A 91 -11.98 -1.79 16.20
CA ALA A 91 -11.60 -1.01 15.02
C ALA A 91 -10.18 -0.45 15.13
N SER A 92 -9.75 0.00 16.32
CA SER A 92 -8.36 0.44 16.56
C SER A 92 -7.36 -0.71 16.38
N PHE A 93 -7.68 -1.89 16.89
CA PHE A 93 -6.87 -3.09 16.71
C PHE A 93 -6.72 -3.43 15.22
N LEU A 94 -7.82 -3.44 14.47
CA LEU A 94 -7.79 -3.71 13.03
C LEU A 94 -6.97 -2.66 12.25
N ARG A 95 -7.04 -1.38 12.64
CA ARG A 95 -6.21 -0.33 12.02
C ARG A 95 -4.73 -0.57 12.27
N VAL A 96 -4.33 -0.85 13.50
CA VAL A 96 -2.94 -1.19 13.82
C VAL A 96 -2.48 -2.40 13.00
N LEU A 97 -3.33 -3.43 12.88
CA LEU A 97 -3.05 -4.60 12.05
C LEU A 97 -2.83 -4.22 10.56
N LYS A 98 -3.65 -3.31 10.02
CA LYS A 98 -3.49 -2.81 8.64
C LYS A 98 -2.13 -2.10 8.45
N TYR A 99 -1.71 -1.25 9.42
CA TYR A 99 -0.38 -0.62 9.38
C TYR A 99 0.74 -1.66 9.39
N ILE A 100 0.68 -2.63 10.30
CA ILE A 100 1.66 -3.71 10.39
C ILE A 100 1.71 -4.48 9.06
N SER A 101 0.55 -4.85 8.51
CA SER A 101 0.44 -5.57 7.23
C SER A 101 1.05 -4.80 6.07
N PHE A 102 0.85 -3.49 6.01
CA PHE A 102 1.45 -2.65 4.99
C PHE A 102 2.99 -2.67 5.04
N TYR A 103 3.58 -2.46 6.22
CA TYR A 103 5.03 -2.53 6.37
C TYR A 103 5.57 -3.94 6.14
N LEU A 104 4.86 -4.95 6.62
CA LEU A 104 5.24 -6.36 6.41
C LEU A 104 5.25 -6.71 4.92
N SER A 105 4.26 -6.25 4.15
CA SER A 105 4.18 -6.51 2.71
C SER A 105 5.35 -5.94 1.91
N ILE A 106 5.94 -4.83 2.38
CA ILE A 106 7.05 -4.14 1.72
C ILE A 106 8.39 -4.72 2.17
N PHE A 107 8.59 -4.83 3.49
CA PHE A 107 9.91 -5.09 4.07
C PHE A 107 10.22 -6.55 4.33
N LEU A 108 9.21 -7.41 4.56
CA LEU A 108 9.42 -8.79 4.99
C LEU A 108 10.36 -9.60 4.08
N PRO A 109 10.20 -9.59 2.73
CA PRO A 109 11.10 -10.33 1.86
C PRO A 109 12.55 -9.82 1.90
N GLY A 110 12.72 -8.48 1.92
CA GLY A 110 14.05 -7.87 2.03
C GLY A 110 14.72 -8.15 3.37
N VAL A 111 13.97 -8.09 4.48
CA VAL A 111 14.47 -8.43 5.82
C VAL A 111 14.87 -9.89 5.89
N PHE A 112 14.06 -10.79 5.36
CA PHE A 112 14.37 -12.23 5.34
C PHE A 112 15.67 -12.53 4.60
N VAL A 113 15.82 -11.98 3.38
CA VAL A 113 17.06 -12.14 2.60
C VAL A 113 18.25 -11.50 3.32
N CYS A 114 18.06 -10.30 3.88
CA CYS A 114 19.11 -9.61 4.62
C CYS A 114 19.60 -10.43 5.84
N TRP A 115 18.68 -11.00 6.61
CA TRP A 115 19.04 -11.81 7.78
C TRP A 115 19.67 -13.14 7.38
N ALA A 116 19.12 -13.84 6.41
CA ALA A 116 19.63 -15.13 6.02
C ALA A 116 21.02 -15.05 5.37
N VAL A 117 21.29 -14.02 4.54
CA VAL A 117 22.53 -13.92 3.77
C VAL A 117 23.61 -13.10 4.49
N TYR A 118 23.23 -11.96 5.11
CA TYR A 118 24.21 -11.01 5.66
C TYR A 118 24.31 -11.04 7.18
N LEU A 119 23.27 -11.43 7.89
CA LEU A 119 23.22 -11.41 9.35
C LEU A 119 22.65 -12.72 9.92
N PRO A 120 23.24 -13.87 9.58
CA PRO A 120 22.75 -15.18 10.04
C PRO A 120 22.74 -15.31 11.57
N GLU A 121 23.59 -14.57 12.26
CA GLU A 121 23.71 -14.55 13.73
C GLU A 121 22.44 -14.06 14.44
N LEU A 122 21.56 -13.28 13.75
CA LEU A 122 20.29 -12.82 14.30
C LEU A 122 19.21 -13.89 14.28
N LEU A 123 19.40 -14.95 13.50
CA LEU A 123 18.42 -16.03 13.40
C LEU A 123 18.66 -17.08 14.49
N PRO A 124 17.59 -17.67 15.07
CA PRO A 124 17.73 -18.80 15.96
C PRO A 124 18.47 -19.95 15.23
N PRO A 125 19.46 -20.62 15.87
CA PRO A 125 20.27 -21.65 15.20
C PRO A 125 19.45 -22.74 14.52
N GLN A 126 18.36 -23.16 15.15
CA GLN A 126 17.47 -24.19 14.58
C GLN A 126 16.80 -23.75 13.28
N LEU A 127 16.48 -22.46 13.15
CA LEU A 127 15.89 -21.90 11.94
C LEU A 127 16.96 -21.73 10.85
N LEU A 128 18.15 -21.25 11.24
CA LEU A 128 19.28 -21.07 10.33
C LEU A 128 19.66 -22.40 9.66
N PHE A 129 19.84 -23.47 10.43
CA PHE A 129 20.15 -24.82 9.87
C PHE A 129 19.07 -25.29 8.89
N LYS A 130 17.78 -25.00 9.15
CA LYS A 130 16.69 -25.35 8.22
C LYS A 130 16.74 -24.55 6.93
N ILE A 131 17.08 -23.27 7.01
CA ILE A 131 17.22 -22.40 5.84
C ILE A 131 18.41 -22.85 5.00
N GLU A 132 19.57 -23.06 5.61
CA GLU A 132 20.78 -23.54 4.92
C GLU A 132 20.57 -24.90 4.25
N ALA A 133 19.96 -25.84 4.96
CA ALA A 133 19.65 -27.17 4.40
C ALA A 133 18.66 -27.07 3.21
N ALA A 134 17.70 -26.14 3.26
CA ALA A 134 16.76 -25.91 2.18
C ALA A 134 17.45 -25.23 0.98
N GLU A 135 18.35 -24.27 1.21
CA GLU A 135 19.10 -23.57 0.16
C GLU A 135 20.08 -24.52 -0.57
N GLN A 136 20.74 -25.43 0.14
CA GLN A 136 21.61 -26.44 -0.49
C GLN A 136 20.86 -27.39 -1.42
N ALA A 137 19.56 -27.54 -1.24
CA ALA A 137 18.71 -28.39 -2.07
C ALA A 137 18.17 -27.66 -3.33
N THR A 138 18.37 -26.35 -3.47
CA THR A 138 17.84 -25.54 -4.57
C THR A 138 18.95 -25.05 -5.52
N PRO A 139 18.68 -24.87 -6.81
CA PRO A 139 19.68 -24.46 -7.81
C PRO A 139 20.01 -22.97 -7.79
N LEU A 140 19.17 -22.14 -7.15
CA LEU A 140 19.31 -20.68 -7.14
C LEU A 140 19.78 -20.20 -5.76
N PRO A 141 20.57 -19.10 -5.70
CA PRO A 141 20.86 -18.46 -4.43
C PRO A 141 19.57 -17.87 -3.83
N LEU A 142 19.48 -17.81 -2.51
CA LEU A 142 18.30 -17.41 -1.74
C LEU A 142 17.68 -16.08 -2.21
N PHE A 143 18.51 -15.08 -2.55
CA PHE A 143 18.04 -13.82 -3.14
C PHE A 143 17.36 -14.02 -4.50
N GLY A 144 17.98 -14.80 -5.38
CA GLY A 144 17.44 -15.08 -6.72
C GLY A 144 16.12 -15.85 -6.65
N GLU A 145 16.05 -16.80 -5.74
CA GLU A 145 14.85 -17.58 -5.45
C GLU A 145 13.69 -16.68 -4.95
N MET A 146 13.96 -15.82 -3.96
CA MET A 146 12.98 -14.87 -3.45
C MET A 146 12.46 -13.93 -4.52
N LEU A 147 13.36 -13.40 -5.36
CA LEU A 147 13.00 -12.52 -6.47
C LEU A 147 12.09 -13.23 -7.47
N LEU A 148 12.45 -14.47 -7.84
CA LEU A 148 11.69 -15.27 -8.79
C LEU A 148 10.29 -15.60 -8.25
N VAL A 149 10.17 -16.00 -6.98
CA VAL A 149 8.87 -16.30 -6.35
C VAL A 149 7.98 -15.05 -6.32
N ILE A 150 8.51 -13.89 -5.93
CA ILE A 150 7.73 -12.65 -5.90
C ILE A 150 7.26 -12.26 -7.29
N LEU A 151 8.12 -12.36 -8.32
CA LEU A 151 7.72 -12.07 -9.70
C LEU A 151 6.65 -13.04 -10.20
N MET A 152 6.78 -14.34 -9.89
CA MET A 152 5.77 -15.34 -10.26
C MET A 152 4.42 -15.06 -9.60
N LEU A 153 4.41 -14.73 -8.30
CA LEU A 153 3.17 -14.38 -7.60
C LEU A 153 2.52 -13.13 -8.21
N GLU A 154 3.33 -12.14 -8.61
CA GLU A 154 2.82 -10.91 -9.23
C GLU A 154 2.23 -11.17 -10.63
N ILE A 155 2.89 -12.03 -11.43
CA ILE A 155 2.38 -12.45 -12.76
C ILE A 155 1.05 -13.19 -12.61
N ILE A 156 0.95 -14.11 -11.65
CA ILE A 156 -0.30 -14.87 -11.42
C ILE A 156 -1.43 -13.93 -11.01
N ARG A 157 -1.15 -12.98 -10.15
CA ARG A 157 -2.13 -12.00 -9.72
C ARG A 157 -2.59 -11.12 -10.90
N GLU A 158 -1.66 -10.62 -11.70
CA GLU A 158 -1.99 -9.79 -12.86
C GLU A 158 -2.80 -10.57 -13.89
N ALA A 159 -2.45 -11.85 -14.11
CA ALA A 159 -3.24 -12.75 -14.96
C ALA A 159 -4.65 -12.95 -14.40
N GLY A 160 -4.78 -13.16 -13.07
CA GLY A 160 -6.08 -13.34 -12.42
C GLY A 160 -7.01 -12.13 -12.54
N LEU A 161 -6.46 -10.91 -12.52
CA LEU A 161 -7.24 -9.67 -12.70
C LEU A 161 -7.79 -9.50 -14.13
N ARG A 162 -7.11 -10.05 -15.13
CA ARG A 162 -7.50 -9.94 -16.55
C ARG A 162 -8.42 -11.05 -17.02
N MET A 163 -8.57 -12.11 -16.24
CA MET A 163 -9.44 -13.23 -16.58
C MET A 163 -10.89 -12.97 -16.18
N PRO A 164 -11.88 -13.56 -16.90
CA PRO A 164 -13.26 -13.62 -16.43
C PRO A 164 -13.34 -14.25 -15.05
N GLN A 165 -14.20 -13.73 -14.17
CA GLN A 165 -14.30 -14.15 -12.75
C GLN A 165 -14.48 -15.66 -12.57
N THR A 166 -15.20 -16.33 -13.48
CA THR A 166 -15.43 -17.77 -13.45
C THR A 166 -14.16 -18.60 -13.63
N LEU A 167 -13.20 -18.13 -14.42
CA LEU A 167 -11.94 -18.82 -14.69
C LEU A 167 -10.80 -18.36 -13.78
N GLY A 168 -10.78 -17.08 -13.41
CA GLY A 168 -9.69 -16.49 -12.61
C GLY A 168 -9.50 -17.19 -11.27
N HIS A 169 -10.59 -17.61 -10.62
CA HIS A 169 -10.51 -18.33 -9.35
C HIS A 169 -9.85 -19.71 -9.47
N SER A 170 -10.23 -20.47 -10.49
CA SER A 170 -9.66 -21.80 -10.75
C SER A 170 -8.19 -21.73 -11.15
N VAL A 171 -7.82 -20.77 -12.00
CA VAL A 171 -6.44 -20.58 -12.44
C VAL A 171 -5.55 -20.15 -11.26
N SER A 172 -6.02 -19.26 -10.41
CA SER A 172 -5.28 -18.84 -9.22
C SER A 172 -5.06 -19.99 -8.24
N LEU A 173 -6.04 -20.87 -8.06
CA LEU A 173 -5.92 -22.06 -7.20
C LEU A 173 -4.90 -23.05 -7.76
N ILE A 174 -4.96 -23.35 -9.07
CA ILE A 174 -4.02 -24.26 -9.74
C ILE A 174 -2.59 -23.68 -9.68
N ALA A 175 -2.42 -22.40 -9.96
CA ALA A 175 -1.13 -21.73 -9.89
C ALA A 175 -0.55 -21.76 -8.48
N ALA A 176 -1.36 -21.50 -7.44
CA ALA A 176 -0.93 -21.60 -6.04
C ALA A 176 -0.49 -23.03 -5.67
N LEU A 177 -1.19 -24.05 -6.18
CA LEU A 177 -0.84 -25.45 -5.97
C LEU A 177 0.46 -25.82 -6.68
N ILE A 178 0.65 -25.39 -7.92
CA ILE A 178 1.87 -25.68 -8.70
C ILE A 178 3.07 -25.02 -8.04
N ILE A 179 3.01 -23.74 -7.69
CA ILE A 179 4.12 -23.02 -7.06
C ILE A 179 4.34 -23.52 -5.63
N GLY A 180 3.26 -23.67 -4.86
CA GLY A 180 3.38 -24.04 -3.44
C GLY A 180 3.79 -25.48 -3.19
N TYR A 181 3.46 -26.40 -4.08
CA TYR A 181 3.76 -27.83 -3.88
C TYR A 181 4.74 -28.37 -4.90
N ALA A 182 4.48 -28.23 -6.19
CA ALA A 182 5.31 -28.86 -7.21
C ALA A 182 6.71 -28.26 -7.29
N ALA A 183 6.86 -26.94 -7.10
CA ALA A 183 8.16 -26.30 -7.10
C ALA A 183 9.03 -26.70 -5.89
N ILE A 184 8.41 -26.89 -4.72
CA ILE A 184 9.11 -27.41 -3.52
C ILE A 184 9.47 -28.88 -3.74
N ALA A 185 8.54 -29.70 -4.19
CA ALA A 185 8.75 -31.13 -4.43
C ALA A 185 9.84 -31.39 -5.48
N ALA A 186 9.96 -30.52 -6.48
CA ALA A 186 11.01 -30.56 -7.49
C ALA A 186 12.38 -30.01 -7.03
N GLY A 187 12.48 -29.49 -5.80
CA GLY A 187 13.69 -28.86 -5.30
C GLY A 187 14.08 -27.57 -6.03
N LEU A 188 13.12 -26.92 -6.69
CA LEU A 188 13.37 -25.67 -7.41
C LEU A 188 13.31 -24.44 -6.49
N MET A 189 12.56 -24.53 -5.40
CA MET A 189 12.31 -23.45 -4.45
C MET A 189 12.27 -23.98 -3.02
N SER A 190 12.82 -23.20 -2.10
CA SER A 190 12.84 -23.54 -0.68
C SER A 190 11.53 -23.15 0.02
N THR A 191 11.10 -23.96 0.99
CA THR A 191 9.89 -23.71 1.78
C THR A 191 9.93 -22.39 2.54
N PRO A 192 11.04 -21.97 3.19
CA PRO A 192 11.10 -20.68 3.89
C PRO A 192 10.89 -19.48 2.98
N VAL A 193 11.43 -19.51 1.76
CA VAL A 193 11.26 -18.43 0.76
C VAL A 193 9.82 -18.31 0.31
N ILE A 194 9.19 -19.44 -0.06
CA ILE A 194 7.79 -19.43 -0.49
C ILE A 194 6.88 -18.93 0.64
N LEU A 195 7.07 -19.38 1.87
CA LEU A 195 6.30 -18.95 3.02
C LEU A 195 6.41 -17.44 3.25
N THR A 196 7.63 -16.90 3.20
CA THR A 196 7.90 -15.48 3.39
C THR A 196 7.30 -14.63 2.26
N ALA A 197 7.48 -15.04 1.00
CA ALA A 197 6.91 -14.37 -0.15
C ALA A 197 5.37 -14.39 -0.15
N ALA A 198 4.77 -15.53 0.22
CA ALA A 198 3.33 -15.66 0.34
C ALA A 198 2.77 -14.78 1.46
N ALA A 199 3.40 -14.75 2.64
CA ALA A 199 3.00 -13.91 3.75
C ALA A 199 3.04 -12.41 3.36
N ALA A 200 4.09 -11.96 2.68
CA ALA A 200 4.20 -10.58 2.19
C ALA A 200 3.13 -10.25 1.13
N SER A 201 2.83 -11.21 0.25
CA SER A 201 1.83 -11.03 -0.81
C SER A 201 0.39 -11.02 -0.28
N ILE A 202 0.10 -11.80 0.77
CA ILE A 202 -1.20 -11.78 1.44
C ILE A 202 -1.37 -10.49 2.26
N ALA A 203 -0.31 -10.04 2.93
CA ALA A 203 -0.34 -8.85 3.76
C ALA A 203 -0.74 -7.58 2.99
N VAL A 204 -0.40 -7.48 1.71
CA VAL A 204 -0.76 -6.30 0.89
C VAL A 204 -2.26 -6.19 0.63
N PHE A 205 -3.00 -7.30 0.60
CA PHE A 205 -4.45 -7.29 0.37
C PHE A 205 -5.25 -6.68 1.53
N VAL A 206 -4.64 -6.56 2.70
CA VAL A 206 -5.24 -5.87 3.86
C VAL A 206 -5.39 -4.37 3.63
N THR A 207 -4.55 -3.79 2.73
CA THR A 207 -4.55 -2.37 2.38
C THR A 207 -4.62 -2.16 0.86
N PRO A 208 -5.77 -2.43 0.22
CA PRO A 208 -5.89 -2.43 -1.24
C PRO A 208 -5.63 -1.05 -1.87
N SER A 209 -5.88 0.05 -1.14
CA SER A 209 -5.62 1.42 -1.63
C SER A 209 -4.14 1.73 -1.85
N LEU A 210 -3.23 1.00 -1.21
CA LEU A 210 -1.77 1.18 -1.32
C LEU A 210 -1.09 0.02 -2.05
N TYR A 211 -1.88 -0.84 -2.70
CA TYR A 211 -1.40 -2.04 -3.35
C TYR A 211 -0.27 -1.77 -4.36
N GLU A 212 -0.51 -0.87 -5.32
CA GLU A 212 0.45 -0.54 -6.39
C GLU A 212 1.78 -0.05 -5.81
N VAL A 213 1.69 0.82 -4.81
CA VAL A 213 2.85 1.39 -4.12
C VAL A 213 3.62 0.30 -3.37
N ALA A 214 2.92 -0.55 -2.62
CA ALA A 214 3.53 -1.61 -1.82
C ALA A 214 4.25 -2.64 -2.70
N THR A 215 3.68 -3.00 -3.85
CA THR A 215 4.28 -3.94 -4.80
C THR A 215 5.60 -3.40 -5.38
N VAL A 216 5.60 -2.16 -5.86
CA VAL A 216 6.81 -1.54 -6.41
C VAL A 216 7.88 -1.36 -5.34
N LEU A 217 7.50 -0.87 -4.16
CA LEU A 217 8.44 -0.70 -3.05
C LEU A 217 9.01 -2.03 -2.57
N ARG A 218 8.22 -3.09 -2.51
CA ARG A 218 8.69 -4.45 -2.16
C ARG A 218 9.82 -4.90 -3.06
N LEU A 219 9.68 -4.73 -4.39
CA LEU A 219 10.74 -5.07 -5.34
C LEU A 219 11.99 -4.22 -5.15
N VAL A 220 11.84 -2.91 -4.95
CA VAL A 220 12.97 -2.01 -4.70
C VAL A 220 13.71 -2.37 -3.41
N VAL A 221 12.96 -2.63 -2.32
CA VAL A 221 13.53 -3.02 -1.03
C VAL A 221 14.24 -4.37 -1.13
N LEU A 222 13.66 -5.34 -1.85
CA LEU A 222 14.28 -6.65 -2.06
C LEU A 222 15.59 -6.53 -2.85
N LEU A 223 15.58 -5.76 -3.94
CA LEU A 223 16.80 -5.53 -4.73
C LEU A 223 17.90 -4.84 -3.92
N ALA A 224 17.55 -3.81 -3.18
CA ALA A 224 18.51 -3.10 -2.32
C ALA A 224 19.04 -3.97 -1.18
N ALA A 225 18.19 -4.80 -0.55
CA ALA A 225 18.59 -5.74 0.48
C ALA A 225 19.50 -6.85 -0.08
N GLY A 226 19.22 -7.34 -1.30
CA GLY A 226 20.03 -8.36 -1.95
C GLY A 226 21.42 -7.86 -2.37
N VAL A 227 21.55 -6.60 -2.81
CA VAL A 227 22.82 -6.04 -3.28
C VAL A 227 23.66 -5.43 -2.15
N ALA A 228 23.03 -4.65 -1.26
CA ALA A 228 23.72 -3.89 -0.23
C ALA A 228 23.41 -4.37 1.22
N GLY A 229 22.69 -5.47 1.36
CA GLY A 229 22.36 -6.06 2.66
C GLY A 229 21.63 -5.09 3.61
N PRO A 230 22.04 -5.05 4.89
CA PRO A 230 21.39 -4.20 5.90
C PRO A 230 21.46 -2.70 5.59
N VAL A 231 22.53 -2.25 4.94
CA VAL A 231 22.70 -0.84 4.54
C VAL A 231 21.69 -0.48 3.46
N GLY A 232 21.48 -1.35 2.46
CA GLY A 232 20.46 -1.18 1.43
C GLY A 232 19.06 -1.15 2.00
N LEU A 233 18.76 -2.05 2.94
CA LEU A 233 17.47 -2.10 3.63
C LEU A 233 17.20 -0.80 4.42
N ALA A 234 18.19 -0.32 5.19
CA ALA A 234 18.09 0.92 5.95
C ALA A 234 17.94 2.15 5.02
N ALA A 235 18.71 2.21 3.95
CA ALA A 235 18.61 3.28 2.96
C ALA A 235 17.22 3.33 2.31
N CYS A 236 16.64 2.17 1.95
CA CYS A 236 15.29 2.09 1.43
C CYS A 236 14.24 2.52 2.47
N ALA A 237 14.37 2.10 3.72
CA ALA A 237 13.46 2.50 4.79
C ALA A 237 13.45 4.02 4.98
N LEU A 238 14.63 4.64 5.02
CA LEU A 238 14.77 6.10 5.07
C LEU A 238 14.24 6.77 3.80
N GLY A 239 14.47 6.18 2.62
CA GLY A 239 13.96 6.67 1.34
C GLY A 239 12.42 6.68 1.29
N VAL A 240 11.78 5.62 1.78
CA VAL A 240 10.31 5.54 1.89
C VAL A 240 9.78 6.60 2.85
N LEU A 241 10.40 6.75 4.02
CA LEU A 241 10.02 7.76 5.01
C LEU A 241 10.16 9.17 4.43
N PHE A 242 11.28 9.46 3.79
CA PHE A 242 11.53 10.74 3.14
C PHE A 242 10.58 11.01 1.96
N GLY A 243 10.28 9.97 1.17
CA GLY A 243 9.28 10.03 0.12
C GLY A 243 7.91 10.43 0.64
N LEU A 244 7.47 9.81 1.75
CA LEU A 244 6.20 10.12 2.40
C LEU A 244 6.12 11.57 2.93
N THR A 245 7.22 12.10 3.50
CA THR A 245 7.24 13.47 4.04
C THR A 245 7.19 14.55 2.96
N ARG A 246 7.67 14.26 1.76
CA ARG A 246 7.65 15.20 0.63
C ARG A 246 6.32 15.30 -0.09
N VAL A 247 5.42 14.34 0.10
CA VAL A 247 4.13 14.36 -0.57
C VAL A 247 3.22 15.41 0.06
N SER A 248 2.70 16.31 -0.76
CA SER A 248 1.66 17.26 -0.37
C SER A 248 0.63 17.39 -1.47
N ALA A 249 -0.62 17.63 -1.11
CA ALA A 249 -1.71 17.89 -2.02
C ALA A 249 -2.48 19.13 -1.60
N LEU A 250 -2.66 20.09 -2.50
CA LEU A 250 -3.40 21.32 -2.24
C LEU A 250 -2.93 22.06 -0.97
N GLY A 251 -1.61 22.05 -0.71
CA GLY A 251 -1.03 22.67 0.48
C GLY A 251 -1.15 21.85 1.78
N VAL A 252 -1.74 20.65 1.72
CA VAL A 252 -1.85 19.75 2.88
C VAL A 252 -0.76 18.67 2.80
N PRO A 253 0.14 18.55 3.78
CA PRO A 253 1.13 17.46 3.83
C PRO A 253 0.44 16.10 4.02
N TYR A 254 0.90 15.08 3.29
CA TYR A 254 0.31 13.75 3.31
C TYR A 254 0.40 13.04 4.67
N LEU A 255 1.51 13.28 5.40
CA LEU A 255 1.78 12.73 6.75
C LEU A 255 1.36 13.67 7.89
N ARG A 256 0.50 14.67 7.64
CA ARG A 256 0.19 15.71 8.61
C ARG A 256 -0.23 15.17 9.98
N ASP A 257 -1.11 14.19 10.01
CA ASP A 257 -1.66 13.65 11.26
C ASP A 257 -0.64 12.84 12.08
N VAL A 258 0.43 12.36 11.41
CA VAL A 258 1.53 11.66 12.05
C VAL A 258 2.55 12.66 12.61
N ILE A 259 2.83 13.74 11.85
CA ILE A 259 3.86 14.72 12.23
C ILE A 259 3.32 15.72 13.25
N PHE A 260 2.04 16.08 13.17
CA PHE A 260 1.40 17.07 14.04
C PHE A 260 0.20 16.46 14.79
N PRO A 261 0.42 15.56 15.75
CA PRO A 261 -0.65 14.88 16.47
C PRO A 261 -1.46 15.83 17.38
N GLU A 262 -0.95 17.01 17.67
CA GLU A 262 -1.61 18.03 18.53
C GLU A 262 -2.81 18.68 17.82
N VAL A 263 -2.74 18.84 16.51
CA VAL A 263 -3.80 19.42 15.67
C VAL A 263 -4.10 18.49 14.51
N PRO A 264 -4.64 17.29 14.78
CA PRO A 264 -4.92 16.32 13.72
C PRO A 264 -6.02 16.84 12.79
N LEU A 265 -5.81 16.69 11.49
CA LEU A 265 -6.86 16.91 10.48
C LEU A 265 -7.87 15.76 10.47
N SER A 266 -7.40 14.55 10.77
CA SER A 266 -8.29 13.43 11.03
C SER A 266 -8.39 13.22 12.55
N PRO A 267 -9.58 13.29 13.14
CA PRO A 267 -9.76 13.00 14.56
C PRO A 267 -9.43 11.55 14.90
N ASP A 268 -9.17 10.72 13.91
CA ASP A 268 -9.27 9.27 13.97
C ASP A 268 -8.09 8.56 13.26
N GLY A 269 -6.89 9.14 13.25
CA GLY A 269 -5.73 8.65 12.51
C GLY A 269 -5.37 7.18 12.74
N VAL A 270 -4.50 6.89 13.71
CA VAL A 270 -4.04 5.52 14.02
C VAL A 270 -5.07 4.74 14.86
N THR A 271 -5.72 5.41 15.82
CA THR A 271 -6.69 4.78 16.72
C THR A 271 -8.06 5.42 16.55
N ARG A 272 -9.11 4.59 16.46
CA ARG A 272 -10.47 5.09 16.39
C ARG A 272 -10.93 5.67 17.73
N ARG A 273 -11.45 6.89 17.72
CA ARG A 273 -12.06 7.52 18.88
C ARG A 273 -13.55 7.13 19.00
N SER A 274 -14.07 7.15 20.22
CA SER A 274 -15.49 6.89 20.47
C SER A 274 -16.38 8.01 19.91
N TYR A 275 -17.62 7.69 19.51
CA TYR A 275 -18.57 8.65 18.94
C TYR A 275 -18.76 9.95 19.74
N PRO A 276 -18.84 9.95 21.09
CA PRO A 276 -18.98 11.18 21.85
C PRO A 276 -17.79 12.14 21.73
N LYS A 277 -16.59 11.60 21.43
CA LYS A 277 -15.39 12.41 21.19
C LYS A 277 -15.30 12.91 19.75
N LEU A 278 -15.82 12.15 18.78
CA LEU A 278 -15.89 12.53 17.36
C LEU A 278 -16.91 13.65 17.13
N SER A 279 -18.06 13.62 17.80
CA SER A 279 -19.14 14.60 17.61
C SER A 279 -18.82 16.00 18.16
N ARG A 280 -17.86 16.13 19.08
CA ARG A 280 -17.50 17.39 19.74
C ARG A 280 -16.64 18.34 18.91
N ARG A 281 -16.09 17.91 17.79
CA ARG A 281 -15.26 18.75 16.91
C ARG A 281 -15.77 18.62 15.48
N PRO A 282 -16.42 19.67 14.93
CA PRO A 282 -16.72 19.70 13.50
C PRO A 282 -15.39 19.74 12.76
N PHE A 283 -15.18 18.74 11.90
CA PHE A 283 -13.96 18.57 11.17
C PHE A 283 -14.13 19.09 9.74
N THR A 284 -13.37 20.13 9.38
CA THR A 284 -13.26 20.58 8.00
C THR A 284 -11.81 20.94 7.69
N ILE A 285 -11.31 20.45 6.56
CA ILE A 285 -9.91 20.67 6.11
C ILE A 285 -9.59 22.16 5.98
N TRP A 286 -10.60 23.00 5.75
CA TRP A 286 -10.47 24.44 5.49
C TRP A 286 -10.79 25.31 6.69
N GLN A 287 -11.13 24.77 7.85
CA GLN A 287 -11.31 25.57 9.04
C GLN A 287 -9.97 26.06 9.59
N LYS A 288 -9.71 27.30 9.19
CA LYS A 288 -8.91 28.36 9.76
C LYS A 288 -7.42 28.43 9.49
N ARG A 289 -7.11 29.24 8.54
CA ARG A 289 -6.21 30.38 8.72
C ARG A 289 -7.11 31.63 8.84
N GLY A 290 -7.36 32.10 10.06
CA GLY A 290 -8.16 33.30 10.28
C GLY A 290 -8.50 33.47 11.75
N GLY A 291 -7.65 34.17 12.47
CA GLY A 291 -7.78 34.62 13.81
C GLY A 291 -6.44 34.89 14.39
#